data_15ae4dde88c34aec606feb87122a0231
#
_entry.id   15ae4dde88c34aec606feb87122a0231
#
_cell.length_a   1.000
_cell.length_b   1.000
_cell.length_c   1.000
_cell.angle_alpha   90.00
_cell.angle_beta   90.00
_cell.angle_gamma   90.00
#
_symmetry.space_group_name_H-M   'P 1'
#
loop_
_entity.id
_entity.type
_entity.pdbx_description
1 polymer ?
#
loop_
_entity_poly.entity_id
_entity_poly.type
_entity_poly.pdbx_seq_one_letter_code
_entity_poly.pdbx_strand_id
1 'polypeptide(L)'
;MIDTSESTSGELVKAFLKETFGLLKTGESFFAKCNIAVMQCDDAVRDLTFLHSTDELDRFAACLTLTGGGGTDFRPAFAKIEELRRDGTLRDLQGVLYFTDGKGTYPTRRPPYETAFLFLETGTPPPDTPPWAMRLVLSPEEFLPDPVPKTPEIDWQENEAENLPEL
;
A
#
# COMPACT_ATOMS: atom_id res chain seq x y z
N MET A 1 3.19 -6.46 -3.96
CA MET A 1 4.51 -6.21 -3.34
C MET A 1 4.51 -4.83 -2.74
N ILE A 2 5.23 -4.63 -1.67
CA ILE A 2 5.27 -3.38 -0.91
C ILE A 2 6.73 -2.98 -0.77
N ASP A 3 7.05 -1.78 -1.25
CA ASP A 3 8.34 -1.15 -0.99
C ASP A 3 8.37 -0.65 0.45
N THR A 4 9.34 -1.12 1.21
CA THR A 4 9.55 -0.76 2.61
C THR A 4 10.89 -0.03 2.81
N SER A 5 11.42 0.55 1.74
CA SER A 5 12.60 1.42 1.81
C SER A 5 12.34 2.67 2.65
N GLU A 6 13.41 3.30 3.12
CA GLU A 6 13.34 4.46 4.03
C GLU A 6 12.52 5.63 3.45
N SER A 7 12.51 5.79 2.12
CA SER A 7 11.77 6.87 1.45
C SER A 7 10.26 6.66 1.37
N THR A 8 9.77 5.44 1.66
CA THR A 8 8.36 5.11 1.55
C THR A 8 7.64 5.34 2.88
N SER A 9 6.62 6.21 2.90
CA SER A 9 5.86 6.52 4.12
C SER A 9 5.01 5.33 4.59
N GLY A 10 5.29 4.83 5.80
CA GLY A 10 4.59 3.68 6.38
C GLY A 10 3.08 3.90 6.57
N GLU A 11 2.63 5.08 6.91
CA GLU A 11 1.21 5.38 7.10
C GLU A 11 0.44 5.38 5.77
N LEU A 12 1.04 5.92 4.71
CA LEU A 12 0.45 5.89 3.37
C LEU A 12 0.36 4.47 2.82
N VAL A 13 1.40 3.65 3.04
CA VAL A 13 1.38 2.23 2.66
C VAL A 13 0.25 1.50 3.37
N LYS A 14 0.07 1.71 4.67
CA LYS A 14 -1.02 1.10 5.44
C LYS A 14 -2.39 1.54 4.94
N ALA A 15 -2.58 2.84 4.68
CA ALA A 15 -3.83 3.36 4.13
C ALA A 15 -4.14 2.73 2.76
N PHE A 16 -3.18 2.72 1.85
CA PHE A 16 -3.30 2.07 0.54
C PHE A 16 -3.68 0.59 0.64
N LEU A 17 -2.98 -0.16 1.50
CA LEU A 17 -3.29 -1.58 1.68
C LEU A 17 -4.69 -1.80 2.24
N LYS A 18 -5.11 -0.97 3.19
CA LYS A 18 -6.46 -1.04 3.76
C LYS A 18 -7.52 -0.85 2.68
N GLU A 19 -7.38 0.15 1.80
CA GLU A 19 -8.31 0.39 0.70
C GLU A 19 -8.25 -0.73 -0.35
N THR A 20 -7.05 -1.13 -0.77
CA THR A 20 -6.87 -2.25 -1.70
C THR A 20 -7.53 -3.53 -1.16
N PHE A 21 -7.35 -3.83 0.11
CA PHE A 21 -7.97 -4.97 0.77
C PHE A 21 -9.48 -4.80 0.90
N GLY A 22 -9.96 -3.57 1.14
CA GLY A 22 -11.40 -3.23 1.11
C GLY A 22 -12.02 -3.58 -0.24
N LEU A 23 -11.39 -3.17 -1.35
CA LEU A 23 -11.85 -3.48 -2.70
C LEU A 23 -11.86 -4.99 -2.99
N LEU A 24 -10.84 -5.72 -2.53
CA LEU A 24 -10.77 -7.17 -2.70
C LEU A 24 -11.88 -7.91 -1.94
N LYS A 25 -12.35 -7.37 -0.82
CA LYS A 25 -13.46 -7.93 -0.03
C LYS A 25 -14.83 -7.72 -0.68
N THR A 26 -15.03 -6.65 -1.43
CA THR A 26 -16.32 -6.38 -2.08
C THR A 26 -16.66 -7.40 -3.17
N GLY A 27 -15.67 -8.12 -3.67
CA GLY A 27 -15.88 -9.27 -4.54
C GLY A 27 -16.17 -10.54 -3.76
N GLU A 28 -17.46 -10.84 -3.46
CA GLU A 28 -17.92 -11.99 -2.65
C GLU A 28 -17.29 -13.35 -3.00
N SER A 29 -16.67 -13.47 -4.15
CA SER A 29 -16.02 -14.71 -4.61
C SER A 29 -14.54 -14.55 -4.94
N PHE A 30 -13.87 -13.46 -4.52
CA PHE A 30 -12.49 -13.22 -4.88
C PHE A 30 -11.58 -14.36 -4.39
N PHE A 31 -11.57 -14.67 -3.10
CA PHE A 31 -10.78 -15.76 -2.52
C PHE A 31 -11.24 -17.17 -2.92
N ALA A 32 -12.46 -17.32 -3.47
CA ALA A 32 -12.86 -18.58 -4.09
C ALA A 32 -12.15 -18.87 -5.42
N LYS A 33 -11.52 -17.83 -6.01
CA LYS A 33 -10.88 -17.90 -7.34
C LYS A 33 -9.38 -17.61 -7.32
N CYS A 34 -8.89 -16.88 -6.32
CA CYS A 34 -7.47 -16.51 -6.26
C CYS A 34 -6.98 -16.35 -4.83
N ASN A 35 -5.68 -16.53 -4.67
CA ASN A 35 -4.94 -16.29 -3.44
C ASN A 35 -4.09 -15.03 -3.60
N ILE A 36 -3.73 -14.41 -2.49
CA ILE A 36 -2.85 -13.24 -2.46
C ILE A 36 -1.53 -13.62 -1.79
N ALA A 37 -0.42 -13.23 -2.39
CA ALA A 37 0.89 -13.22 -1.74
C ALA A 37 1.30 -11.77 -1.51
N VAL A 38 1.51 -11.37 -0.27
CA VAL A 38 2.04 -10.06 0.11
C VAL A 38 3.51 -10.19 0.41
N MET A 39 4.33 -9.43 -0.30
CA MET A 39 5.79 -9.43 -0.15
C MET A 39 6.27 -8.03 0.23
N GLN A 40 7.00 -7.92 1.31
CA GLN A 40 7.65 -6.69 1.74
C GLN A 40 9.12 -6.70 1.29
N CYS A 41 9.54 -5.64 0.65
CA CYS A 41 10.85 -5.55 0.02
C CYS A 41 11.44 -4.14 0.14
N ASP A 42 12.75 -4.10 0.31
CA ASP A 42 13.58 -2.91 0.11
C ASP A 42 14.69 -3.25 -0.92
N ASP A 43 15.94 -3.39 -0.53
CA ASP A 43 17.01 -3.97 -1.33
C ASP A 43 17.06 -5.50 -1.27
N ALA A 44 16.16 -6.10 -0.47
CA ALA A 44 15.97 -7.54 -0.34
C ALA A 44 14.50 -7.85 -0.02
N VAL A 45 14.12 -9.13 -0.13
CA VAL A 45 12.83 -9.61 0.38
C VAL A 45 12.91 -9.72 1.90
N ARG A 46 12.06 -8.99 2.61
CA ARG A 46 12.05 -8.94 4.08
C ARG A 46 10.96 -9.81 4.69
N ASP A 47 9.82 -9.89 4.04
CA ASP A 47 8.70 -10.73 4.46
C ASP A 47 7.91 -11.24 3.27
N LEU A 48 7.28 -12.39 3.43
CA LEU A 48 6.40 -13.01 2.45
C LEU A 48 5.27 -13.75 3.15
N THR A 49 4.06 -13.27 2.99
CA THR A 49 2.85 -13.82 3.58
C THR A 49 1.86 -14.24 2.52
N PHE A 50 1.34 -15.47 2.60
CA PHE A 50 0.26 -15.97 1.75
C PHE A 50 -1.08 -15.83 2.45
N LEU A 51 -2.09 -15.35 1.73
CA LEU A 51 -3.44 -15.12 2.24
C LEU A 51 -4.43 -15.86 1.35
N HIS A 52 -5.24 -16.72 1.97
CA HIS A 52 -6.16 -17.62 1.28
C HIS A 52 -7.63 -17.33 1.61
N SER A 53 -7.89 -16.37 2.51
CA SER A 53 -9.23 -16.01 2.93
C SER A 53 -9.33 -14.54 3.34
N THR A 54 -10.56 -14.04 3.39
CA THR A 54 -10.86 -12.69 3.91
C THR A 54 -10.47 -12.53 5.38
N ASP A 55 -10.65 -13.57 6.19
CA ASP A 55 -10.27 -13.54 7.62
C ASP A 55 -8.76 -13.43 7.81
N GLU A 56 -7.98 -14.08 6.94
CA GLU A 56 -6.52 -13.95 6.95
C GLU A 56 -6.09 -12.56 6.51
N LEU A 57 -6.76 -12.00 5.51
CA LEU A 57 -6.53 -10.65 5.04
C LEU A 57 -6.82 -9.61 6.14
N ASP A 58 -7.93 -9.78 6.89
CA ASP A 58 -8.28 -8.89 8.00
C ASP A 58 -7.26 -8.93 9.12
N ARG A 59 -6.83 -10.13 9.50
CA ARG A 59 -5.79 -10.31 10.52
C ARG A 59 -4.46 -9.71 10.07
N PHE A 60 -4.08 -9.95 8.82
CA PHE A 60 -2.87 -9.36 8.25
C PHE A 60 -2.92 -7.83 8.28
N ALA A 61 -4.03 -7.22 7.82
CA ALA A 61 -4.19 -5.77 7.80
C ALA A 61 -4.16 -5.15 9.22
N ALA A 62 -4.77 -5.83 10.20
CA ALA A 62 -4.80 -5.37 11.59
C ALA A 62 -3.41 -5.43 12.28
N CYS A 63 -2.58 -6.42 11.92
CA CYS A 63 -1.28 -6.68 12.55
C CYS A 63 -0.10 -6.26 11.67
N LEU A 64 -0.35 -5.59 10.54
CA LEU A 64 0.69 -5.24 9.58
C LEU A 64 1.78 -4.38 10.22
N THR A 65 2.98 -4.93 10.26
CA THR A 65 4.20 -4.23 10.61
C THR A 65 5.08 -4.16 9.37
N LEU A 66 5.48 -2.96 8.98
CA LEU A 66 6.40 -2.80 7.86
C LEU A 66 7.82 -3.12 8.32
N THR A 67 8.47 -3.99 7.58
CA THR A 67 9.82 -4.46 7.85
C THR A 67 10.73 -4.08 6.69
N GLY A 68 11.76 -3.29 6.95
CA GLY A 68 12.69 -2.79 5.93
C GLY A 68 13.44 -1.56 6.45
N GLY A 69 13.66 -0.57 5.59
CA GLY A 69 14.38 0.65 5.90
C GLY A 69 15.76 0.71 5.24
N GLY A 70 16.02 -0.21 4.30
CA GLY A 70 17.21 -0.19 3.45
C GLY A 70 17.04 0.67 2.20
N GLY A 71 17.95 0.49 1.25
CA GLY A 71 17.83 1.06 -0.09
C GLY A 71 16.71 0.42 -0.90
N THR A 72 16.59 0.79 -2.18
CA THR A 72 15.53 0.25 -3.06
C THR A 72 16.17 -0.49 -4.25
N ASP A 73 15.95 -1.79 -4.31
CA ASP A 73 16.26 -2.63 -5.46
C ASP A 73 15.08 -3.60 -5.71
N PHE A 74 14.41 -3.44 -6.84
CA PHE A 74 13.24 -4.26 -7.16
C PHE A 74 13.62 -5.67 -7.65
N ARG A 75 14.86 -5.88 -8.13
CA ARG A 75 15.30 -7.14 -8.74
C ARG A 75 15.22 -8.35 -7.81
N PRO A 76 15.58 -8.28 -6.50
CA PRO A 76 15.43 -9.41 -5.58
C PRO A 76 13.99 -9.89 -5.43
N ALA A 77 13.02 -8.97 -5.39
CA ALA A 77 11.61 -9.30 -5.31
C ALA A 77 11.12 -10.07 -6.54
N PHE A 78 11.49 -9.62 -7.74
CA PHE A 78 11.16 -10.33 -8.97
C PHE A 78 11.89 -11.69 -9.08
N ALA A 79 13.13 -11.78 -8.62
CA ALA A 79 13.86 -13.06 -8.56
C ALA A 79 13.15 -14.06 -7.63
N LYS A 80 12.62 -13.59 -6.50
CA LYS A 80 11.83 -14.42 -5.57
C LYS A 80 10.53 -14.91 -6.19
N ILE A 81 9.82 -14.08 -6.95
CA ILE A 81 8.64 -14.51 -7.68
C ILE A 81 8.99 -15.63 -8.67
N GLU A 82 10.08 -15.50 -9.42
CA GLU A 82 10.51 -16.53 -10.37
C GLU A 82 10.92 -17.83 -9.68
N GLU A 83 11.47 -17.77 -8.48
CA GLU A 83 11.71 -18.95 -7.63
C GLU A 83 10.39 -19.63 -7.27
N LEU A 84 9.43 -18.88 -6.73
CA LEU A 84 8.11 -19.39 -6.30
C LEU A 84 7.26 -19.92 -7.49
N ARG A 85 7.47 -19.40 -8.68
CA ARG A 85 6.85 -19.93 -9.89
C ARG A 85 7.48 -21.25 -10.32
N ARG A 86 8.80 -21.37 -10.25
CA ARG A 86 9.54 -22.60 -10.63
C ARG A 86 9.27 -23.75 -9.67
N ASP A 87 9.14 -23.49 -8.37
CA ASP A 87 8.82 -24.52 -7.38
C ASP A 87 7.33 -24.88 -7.33
N GLY A 88 6.50 -24.14 -8.06
CA GLY A 88 5.07 -24.36 -8.16
C GLY A 88 4.22 -23.75 -7.06
N THR A 89 4.79 -22.93 -6.19
CA THR A 89 4.04 -22.19 -5.16
C THR A 89 3.13 -21.14 -5.79
N LEU A 90 3.62 -20.43 -6.83
CA LEU A 90 2.85 -19.46 -7.61
C LEU A 90 2.63 -19.99 -9.06
N ARG A 91 1.81 -21.03 -9.22
CA ARG A 91 1.61 -21.69 -10.53
C ARG A 91 0.92 -20.80 -11.55
N ASP A 92 -0.16 -20.14 -11.13
CA ASP A 92 -1.05 -19.38 -12.01
C ASP A 92 -1.02 -17.88 -11.64
N LEU A 93 0.18 -17.32 -11.53
CA LEU A 93 0.35 -15.90 -11.20
C LEU A 93 -0.27 -15.03 -12.29
N GLN A 94 -1.36 -14.34 -11.97
CA GLN A 94 -2.11 -13.49 -12.90
C GLN A 94 -1.43 -12.13 -13.06
N GLY A 95 -0.90 -11.56 -11.98
CA GLY A 95 -0.25 -10.26 -12.02
C GLY A 95 0.43 -9.89 -10.71
N VAL A 96 1.21 -8.83 -10.80
CA VAL A 96 1.95 -8.25 -9.68
C VAL A 96 1.63 -6.77 -9.58
N LEU A 97 1.21 -6.35 -8.39
CA LEU A 97 1.08 -4.95 -8.01
C LEU A 97 2.28 -4.59 -7.14
N TYR A 98 3.04 -3.58 -7.51
CA TYR A 98 4.19 -3.11 -6.75
C TYR A 98 3.97 -1.66 -6.28
N PHE A 99 3.72 -1.48 -5.00
CA PHE A 99 3.61 -0.17 -4.37
C PHE A 99 5.00 0.35 -4.01
N THR A 100 5.37 1.56 -4.49
CA THR A 100 6.71 2.14 -4.33
C THR A 100 6.72 3.64 -4.63
N ASP A 101 7.75 4.36 -4.19
CA ASP A 101 8.06 5.71 -4.66
C ASP A 101 8.88 5.71 -5.98
N GLY A 102 9.29 4.52 -6.43
CA GLY A 102 9.93 4.29 -7.73
C GLY A 102 11.42 4.59 -7.81
N LYS A 103 12.05 4.99 -6.71
CA LYS A 103 13.48 5.33 -6.69
C LYS A 103 14.36 4.10 -6.49
N GLY A 104 14.35 3.18 -7.44
CA GLY A 104 15.08 1.93 -7.34
C GLY A 104 15.54 1.36 -8.67
N THR A 105 16.21 0.22 -8.61
CA THR A 105 16.70 -0.49 -9.78
C THR A 105 15.68 -1.51 -10.27
N TYR A 106 15.18 -1.31 -11.48
CA TYR A 106 14.20 -2.18 -12.12
C TYR A 106 14.82 -3.39 -12.81
N PRO A 107 14.08 -4.50 -12.92
CA PRO A 107 14.46 -5.59 -13.82
C PRO A 107 14.54 -5.12 -15.27
N THR A 108 15.59 -5.54 -15.99
CA THR A 108 15.78 -5.18 -17.41
C THR A 108 14.89 -5.99 -18.35
N ARG A 109 14.48 -7.17 -17.93
CA ARG A 109 13.64 -8.09 -18.74
C ARG A 109 12.20 -8.03 -18.27
N ARG A 110 11.27 -8.02 -19.26
CA ARG A 110 9.85 -8.19 -18.97
C ARG A 110 9.61 -9.55 -18.32
N PRO A 111 8.94 -9.61 -17.15
CA PRO A 111 8.47 -10.87 -16.59
C PRO A 111 7.32 -11.46 -17.44
N PRO A 112 7.06 -12.77 -17.32
CA PRO A 112 6.00 -13.42 -18.10
C PRO A 112 4.59 -13.27 -17.49
N TYR A 113 4.40 -12.34 -16.60
CA TYR A 113 3.12 -11.96 -15.96
C TYR A 113 2.94 -10.45 -16.03
N GLU A 114 1.70 -10.00 -15.93
CA GLU A 114 1.41 -8.56 -15.92
C GLU A 114 1.92 -7.91 -14.64
N THR A 115 2.47 -6.71 -14.77
CA THR A 115 3.05 -5.97 -13.64
C THR A 115 2.60 -4.52 -13.69
N ALA A 116 2.11 -4.01 -12.58
CA ALA A 116 1.81 -2.61 -12.39
C ALA A 116 2.61 -2.04 -11.21
N PHE A 117 3.28 -0.91 -11.44
CA PHE A 117 3.87 -0.09 -10.38
C PHE A 117 2.86 0.99 -9.98
N LEU A 118 2.62 1.08 -8.68
CA LEU A 118 1.68 2.01 -8.07
C LEU A 118 2.47 3.06 -7.32
N PHE A 119 2.32 4.31 -7.74
CA PHE A 119 2.98 5.46 -7.14
C PHE A 119 1.97 6.33 -6.41
N LEU A 120 2.39 6.92 -5.30
CA LEU A 120 1.62 7.98 -4.69
C LEU A 120 1.90 9.31 -5.40
N GLU A 121 0.85 10.08 -5.57
CA GLU A 121 0.98 11.46 -6.03
C GLU A 121 1.62 12.30 -4.92
N THR A 122 2.80 12.85 -5.20
CA THR A 122 3.57 13.67 -4.26
C THR A 122 3.80 15.09 -4.76
N GLY A 123 3.07 15.51 -5.82
CA GLY A 123 3.29 16.79 -6.49
C GLY A 123 4.51 16.81 -7.42
N THR A 124 5.30 15.75 -7.45
CA THR A 124 6.39 15.55 -8.43
C THR A 124 6.04 14.38 -9.34
N PRO A 125 6.40 14.45 -10.64
CA PRO A 125 6.20 13.32 -11.53
C PRO A 125 6.88 12.07 -10.99
N PRO A 126 6.20 10.90 -10.99
CA PRO A 126 6.83 9.66 -10.60
C PRO A 126 7.96 9.29 -11.58
N PRO A 127 8.97 8.55 -11.11
CA PRO A 127 10.09 8.13 -11.94
C PRO A 127 9.65 7.34 -13.17
N ASP A 128 10.50 7.30 -14.19
CA ASP A 128 10.29 6.47 -15.36
C ASP A 128 10.24 4.99 -14.96
N THR A 129 9.23 4.30 -15.43
CA THR A 129 9.07 2.87 -15.26
C THR A 129 9.51 2.14 -16.53
N PRO A 130 9.90 0.86 -16.44
CA PRO A 130 10.17 0.06 -17.63
C PRO A 130 8.96 0.05 -18.58
N PRO A 131 9.15 0.12 -19.90
CA PRO A 131 8.05 0.20 -20.87
C PRO A 131 7.16 -1.05 -20.91
N TRP A 132 7.58 -2.14 -20.27
CA TRP A 132 6.79 -3.36 -20.15
C TRP A 132 5.83 -3.37 -18.95
N ALA A 133 5.93 -2.42 -18.03
CA ALA A 133 5.09 -2.35 -16.85
C ALA A 133 4.01 -1.27 -16.99
N MET A 134 2.85 -1.54 -16.42
CA MET A 134 1.83 -0.50 -16.23
C MET A 134 2.29 0.46 -15.12
N ARG A 135 1.94 1.72 -15.29
CA ARG A 135 2.18 2.77 -14.30
C ARG A 135 0.84 3.34 -13.86
N LEU A 136 0.59 3.27 -12.56
CA LEU A 136 -0.58 3.84 -11.91
C LEU A 136 -0.13 4.89 -10.89
N VAL A 137 -0.75 6.04 -10.90
CA VAL A 137 -0.52 7.11 -9.91
C VAL A 137 -1.78 7.24 -9.08
N LEU A 138 -1.64 7.15 -7.79
CA LEU A 138 -2.74 7.14 -6.83
C LEU A 138 -2.70 8.44 -6.03
N SER A 139 -3.83 9.14 -5.96
CA SER A 139 -3.96 10.33 -5.14
C SER A 139 -4.11 9.93 -3.66
N PRO A 140 -3.35 10.53 -2.74
CA PRO A 140 -3.53 10.29 -1.30
C PRO A 140 -4.95 10.59 -0.81
N GLU A 141 -5.65 11.52 -1.46
CA GLU A 141 -7.03 11.89 -1.12
C GLU A 141 -8.02 10.75 -1.36
N GLU A 142 -7.71 9.82 -2.26
CA GLU A 142 -8.52 8.64 -2.53
C GLU A 142 -8.46 7.60 -1.41
N PHE A 143 -7.45 7.65 -0.53
CA PHE A 143 -7.17 6.66 0.50
C PHE A 143 -7.20 7.20 1.93
N LEU A 144 -7.16 8.52 2.11
CA LEU A 144 -7.28 9.13 3.42
C LEU A 144 -8.75 9.42 3.71
N PRO A 145 -9.26 9.12 4.91
CA PRO A 145 -10.58 9.60 5.29
C PRO A 145 -10.59 11.12 5.21
N ASP A 146 -11.74 11.67 4.79
CA ASP A 146 -11.95 13.11 4.81
C ASP A 146 -11.43 13.70 6.11
N PRO A 147 -10.69 14.83 6.08
CA PRO A 147 -10.21 15.46 7.29
C PRO A 147 -11.42 15.72 8.17
N VAL A 148 -11.41 15.16 9.39
CA VAL A 148 -12.47 15.41 10.37
C VAL A 148 -12.65 16.93 10.45
N PRO A 149 -13.85 17.46 10.16
CA PRO A 149 -14.08 18.90 10.20
C PRO A 149 -13.61 19.38 11.57
N LYS A 150 -12.68 20.32 11.60
CA LYS A 150 -12.21 20.92 12.86
C LYS A 150 -13.46 21.39 13.57
N THR A 151 -13.76 20.80 14.71
CA THR A 151 -14.81 21.30 15.59
C THR A 151 -14.51 22.79 15.79
N PRO A 152 -15.45 23.72 15.50
CA PRO A 152 -15.17 25.12 15.74
C PRO A 152 -14.72 25.26 17.19
N GLU A 153 -13.57 25.86 17.40
CA GLU A 153 -13.15 26.26 18.74
C GLU A 153 -14.28 27.13 19.29
N ILE A 154 -15.00 26.59 20.25
CA ILE A 154 -15.99 27.36 20.99
C ILE A 154 -15.17 28.32 21.87
N ASP A 155 -15.13 29.56 21.44
CA ASP A 155 -14.52 30.65 22.21
C ASP A 155 -15.37 30.87 23.50
N TRP A 156 -14.87 30.38 24.63
CA TRP A 156 -15.52 30.50 25.92
C TRP A 156 -15.30 31.85 26.57
N GLN A 157 -14.75 32.84 25.84
CA GLN A 157 -14.46 34.15 26.36
C GLN A 157 -15.45 35.20 25.87
N GLU A 158 -16.75 35.11 26.19
CA GLU A 158 -17.65 36.25 26.20
C GLU A 158 -19.01 35.84 26.75
N ASN A 159 -19.15 35.66 28.05
CA ASN A 159 -20.44 35.80 28.76
C ASN A 159 -20.29 35.81 30.31
N GLU A 160 -19.31 36.53 30.83
CA GLU A 160 -19.31 36.88 32.24
C GLU A 160 -19.25 38.41 32.40
N ALA A 161 -20.27 39.12 31.99
CA ALA A 161 -20.56 40.46 32.46
C ALA A 161 -21.89 40.94 31.89
N GLU A 162 -23.01 40.51 32.45
CA GLU A 162 -24.24 41.30 32.50
C GLU A 162 -25.37 40.44 33.06
N ASN A 163 -25.59 40.57 34.35
CA ASN A 163 -26.86 40.54 35.06
C ASN A 163 -26.71 40.02 36.49
N LEU A 164 -26.27 40.93 37.37
CA LEU A 164 -26.61 40.83 38.77
C LEU A 164 -27.71 41.90 39.04
N PRO A 165 -28.93 41.49 39.41
CA PRO A 165 -29.91 42.47 39.89
C PRO A 165 -29.52 42.95 41.28
N GLU A 166 -29.50 44.30 41.45
CA GLU A 166 -29.38 44.95 42.74
C GLU A 166 -30.57 44.58 43.64
N LEU A 167 -30.27 44.20 44.89
CA LEU A 167 -31.16 44.21 46.04
C LEU A 167 -30.59 45.16 47.03
#